data_8ee19d7a6f9c9eca84df31c7048ffc7a
#
_entry.id   8ee19d7a6f9c9eca84df31c7048ffc7a
#
_cell.length_a   1.000
_cell.length_b   1.000
_cell.length_c   1.000
_cell.angle_alpha   90.00
_cell.angle_beta   90.00
_cell.angle_gamma   90.00
#
_symmetry.space_group_name_H-M   'P 1'
#
loop_
_entity.id
_entity.type
_entity.pdbx_description
1 polymer ?
#
loop_
_entity_poly.entity_id
_entity_poly.type
_entity_poly.pdbx_seq_one_letter_code
_entity_poly.pdbx_strand_id
1 'polypeptide(L)'
;MMVYLDTSVMMRKLQREAGSLREWGQWERAYSSELLRVEVLRTIDRTRLRGALTDREVADLVEKARTIFDGLDLIEMTQSILNRASQSFLTPLGTLDALHLATALRLVESGGMDLTFLTHDTELATAARSLNFKVQGASGPA
;
A
#
# COMPACT_ATOMS: atom_id res chain seq x y z
N MET A 1 -1.28 -15.43 7.94
CA MET A 1 -1.82 -14.63 6.81
C MET A 1 -0.69 -13.82 6.20
N MET A 2 -0.54 -13.89 4.90
CA MET A 2 0.36 -13.01 4.15
C MET A 2 -0.46 -11.91 3.51
N VAL A 3 0.04 -10.67 3.57
CA VAL A 3 -0.68 -9.50 3.07
C VAL A 3 0.15 -8.69 2.10
N TYR A 4 -0.52 -7.99 1.21
CA TYR A 4 0.03 -6.88 0.44
C TYR A 4 -0.66 -5.61 0.92
N LEU A 5 0.08 -4.58 1.26
CA LEU A 5 -0.51 -3.32 1.68
C LEU A 5 -0.11 -2.17 0.76
N ASP A 6 -1.06 -1.28 0.53
CA ASP A 6 -0.82 -0.05 -0.21
C ASP A 6 -0.45 1.11 0.73
N THR A 7 -0.16 2.25 0.13
CA THR A 7 0.26 3.45 0.85
C THR A 7 -0.81 3.97 1.81
N SER A 8 -2.09 3.84 1.46
CA SER A 8 -3.19 4.37 2.30
C SER A 8 -3.24 3.70 3.67
N VAL A 9 -2.99 2.40 3.73
CA VAL A 9 -2.99 1.64 5.00
C VAL A 9 -1.83 2.09 5.89
N MET A 10 -0.64 2.22 5.31
CA MET A 10 0.53 2.68 6.06
C MET A 10 0.37 4.12 6.54
N MET A 11 -0.14 5.01 5.68
CA MET A 11 -0.30 6.42 6.06
C MET A 11 -1.30 6.60 7.21
N ARG A 12 -2.41 5.88 7.21
CA ARG A 12 -3.34 5.93 8.35
C ARG A 12 -2.69 5.46 9.64
N LYS A 13 -1.90 4.42 9.56
CA LYS A 13 -1.16 3.91 10.73
C LYS A 13 -0.17 4.93 11.25
N LEU A 14 0.60 5.55 10.36
CA LEU A 14 1.59 6.57 10.73
C LEU A 14 0.95 7.79 11.37
N GLN A 15 -0.17 8.25 10.82
CA GLN A 15 -0.85 9.46 11.26
C GLN A 15 -1.81 9.18 12.42
N ARG A 16 -1.94 7.94 12.84
CA ARG A 16 -2.88 7.49 13.88
C ARG A 16 -4.30 7.95 13.61
N GLU A 17 -4.69 7.98 12.34
CA GLU A 17 -6.04 8.36 11.94
C GLU A 17 -7.07 7.37 12.45
N ALA A 18 -8.26 7.88 12.76
CA ALA A 18 -9.41 7.03 13.03
C ALA A 18 -9.69 6.14 11.82
N GLY A 19 -10.00 4.86 12.07
CA GLY A 19 -10.24 3.90 10.99
C GLY A 19 -8.97 3.25 10.46
N SER A 20 -7.84 3.38 11.14
CA SER A 20 -6.68 2.55 10.81
C SER A 20 -7.03 1.08 10.97
N LEU A 21 -6.40 0.23 10.16
CA LEU A 21 -6.71 -1.19 10.08
C LEU A 21 -6.52 -1.88 11.44
N ARG A 22 -7.56 -2.55 11.94
CA ARG A 22 -7.51 -3.31 13.20
C ARG A 22 -6.49 -4.44 13.15
N GLU A 23 -6.35 -5.05 11.98
CA GLU A 23 -5.50 -6.19 11.74
C GLU A 23 -4.04 -5.81 11.56
N TRP A 24 -3.68 -4.53 11.75
CA TRP A 24 -2.30 -4.08 11.62
C TRP A 24 -1.36 -4.93 12.48
N GLY A 25 -0.36 -5.53 11.82
CA GLY A 25 0.62 -6.35 12.49
C GLY A 25 0.22 -7.81 12.75
N GLN A 26 -1.02 -8.20 12.43
CA GLN A 26 -1.53 -9.57 12.65
C GLN A 26 -1.22 -10.51 11.49
N TRP A 27 -0.18 -10.24 10.74
CA TRP A 27 0.25 -11.04 9.61
C TRP A 27 1.59 -11.73 9.87
N GLU A 28 1.84 -12.80 9.17
CA GLU A 28 3.14 -13.49 9.20
C GLU A 28 4.17 -12.73 8.37
N ARG A 29 3.76 -12.29 7.18
CA ARG A 29 4.58 -11.48 6.27
C ARG A 29 3.73 -10.43 5.58
N ALA A 30 4.33 -9.27 5.38
CA ALA A 30 3.71 -8.17 4.67
C ALA A 30 4.58 -7.72 3.51
N TYR A 31 3.96 -7.59 2.35
CA TYR A 31 4.59 -7.15 1.11
C TYR A 31 4.05 -5.79 0.69
N SER A 32 4.86 -5.01 0.03
CA SER A 32 4.43 -3.83 -0.70
C SER A 32 5.40 -3.57 -1.85
N SER A 33 5.18 -2.50 -2.58
CA SER A 33 6.09 -2.03 -3.62
C SER A 33 7.15 -1.10 -3.02
N GLU A 34 8.31 -1.02 -3.63
CA GLU A 34 9.28 0.04 -3.36
C GLU A 34 8.69 1.43 -3.55
N LEU A 35 7.65 1.54 -4.39
CA LEU A 35 6.88 2.76 -4.57
C LEU A 35 6.31 3.30 -3.25
N LEU A 36 5.94 2.40 -2.33
CA LEU A 36 5.43 2.77 -1.00
C LEU A 36 6.37 3.73 -0.28
N ARG A 37 7.66 3.45 -0.31
CA ARG A 37 8.67 4.29 0.34
C ARG A 37 8.64 5.71 -0.21
N VAL A 38 8.62 5.84 -1.53
CA VAL A 38 8.57 7.14 -2.19
C VAL A 38 7.29 7.87 -1.83
N GLU A 39 6.15 7.21 -1.93
CA GLU A 39 4.85 7.82 -1.65
C GLU A 39 4.73 8.31 -0.21
N VAL A 40 5.16 7.49 0.76
CA VAL A 40 5.11 7.83 2.18
C VAL A 40 6.00 9.02 2.50
N LEU A 41 7.26 8.97 2.08
CA LEU A 41 8.22 10.04 2.36
C LEU A 41 7.83 11.35 1.70
N ARG A 42 7.30 11.30 0.47
CA ARG A 42 6.81 12.50 -0.21
C ARG A 42 5.55 13.07 0.43
N THR A 43 4.69 12.22 0.97
CA THR A 43 3.49 12.68 1.70
C THR A 43 3.88 13.41 2.99
N ILE A 44 4.86 12.88 3.72
CA ILE A 44 5.40 13.56 4.92
C ILE A 44 6.01 14.89 4.52
N ASP A 45 6.78 14.95 3.45
CA ASP A 45 7.40 16.18 2.97
C ASP A 45 6.36 17.24 2.57
N ARG A 46 5.30 16.85 1.86
CA ARG A 46 4.23 17.78 1.51
C ARG A 46 3.52 18.34 2.74
N THR A 47 3.28 17.49 3.74
CA THR A 47 2.64 17.92 4.99
C THR A 47 3.55 18.90 5.74
N ARG A 48 4.85 18.65 5.76
CA ARG A 48 5.85 19.56 6.32
C ARG A 48 5.84 20.92 5.62
N LEU A 49 5.85 20.92 4.29
CA LEU A 49 5.88 22.14 3.49
C LEU A 49 4.63 23.00 3.66
N ARG A 50 3.50 22.40 4.02
CA ARG A 50 2.28 23.13 4.36
C ARG A 50 2.31 23.74 5.76
N GLY A 51 3.39 23.53 6.52
CA GLY A 51 3.52 24.03 7.89
C GLY A 51 2.69 23.27 8.93
N ALA A 52 2.19 22.09 8.57
CA ALA A 52 1.33 21.30 9.46
C ALA A 52 2.10 20.45 10.47
N LEU A 53 3.44 20.40 10.36
CA LEU A 53 4.29 19.59 11.23
C LEU A 53 5.46 20.42 11.76
N THR A 54 5.77 20.22 13.05
CA THR A 54 7.02 20.72 13.62
C THR A 54 8.19 19.86 13.16
N ASP A 55 9.42 20.36 13.29
CA ASP A 55 10.63 19.60 12.96
C ASP A 55 10.70 18.28 13.72
N ARG A 56 10.32 18.30 15.00
CA ARG A 56 10.28 17.11 15.83
C ARG A 56 9.26 16.09 15.33
N GLU A 57 8.08 16.56 14.96
CA GLU A 57 7.03 15.68 14.41
C GLU A 57 7.48 15.04 13.09
N VAL A 58 8.18 15.79 12.24
CA VAL A 58 8.76 15.25 11.00
C VAL A 58 9.77 14.14 11.32
N ALA A 59 10.69 14.39 12.25
CA ALA A 59 11.70 13.41 12.64
C ALA A 59 11.06 12.14 13.20
N ASP A 60 10.03 12.28 14.05
CA ASP A 60 9.30 11.14 14.62
C ASP A 60 8.57 10.32 13.55
N LEU A 61 7.91 10.99 12.60
CA LEU A 61 7.21 10.32 11.51
C LEU A 61 8.16 9.55 10.58
N VAL A 62 9.29 10.17 10.23
CA VAL A 62 10.29 9.53 9.39
C VAL A 62 10.89 8.31 10.08
N GLU A 63 11.18 8.41 11.38
CA GLU A 63 11.70 7.28 12.17
C GLU A 63 10.69 6.13 12.21
N LYS A 64 9.42 6.42 12.48
CA LYS A 64 8.37 5.40 12.45
C LYS A 64 8.20 4.77 11.07
N ALA A 65 8.24 5.58 10.02
CA ALA A 65 8.15 5.09 8.65
C ALA A 65 9.29 4.11 8.34
N ARG A 66 10.52 4.43 8.72
CA ARG A 66 11.68 3.54 8.53
C ARG A 66 11.51 2.23 9.28
N THR A 67 11.03 2.26 10.50
CA THR A 67 10.75 1.05 11.28
C THR A 67 9.73 0.17 10.58
N ILE A 68 8.67 0.75 10.02
CA ILE A 68 7.68 0.00 9.26
C ILE A 68 8.29 -0.58 7.98
N PHE A 69 9.04 0.21 7.22
CA PHE A 69 9.71 -0.28 6.00
C PHE A 69 10.60 -1.49 6.28
N ASP A 70 11.34 -1.47 7.39
CA ASP A 70 12.22 -2.57 7.78
C ASP A 70 11.45 -3.86 8.07
N GLY A 71 10.19 -3.75 8.44
CA GLY A 71 9.31 -4.89 8.69
C GLY A 71 8.53 -5.38 7.47
N LEU A 72 8.72 -4.74 6.31
CA LEU A 72 8.02 -5.09 5.07
C LEU A 72 8.99 -5.68 4.05
N ASP A 73 8.48 -6.59 3.24
CA ASP A 73 9.16 -7.05 2.04
C ASP A 73 8.77 -6.11 0.89
N LEU A 74 9.65 -5.19 0.55
CA LEU A 74 9.42 -4.22 -0.53
C LEU A 74 9.89 -4.79 -1.86
N ILE A 75 8.97 -4.89 -2.80
CA ILE A 75 9.19 -5.50 -4.11
C ILE A 75 9.68 -4.46 -5.11
N GLU A 76 10.76 -4.79 -5.78
CA GLU A 76 11.37 -3.97 -6.83
C GLU A 76 10.40 -3.74 -7.99
N MET A 77 10.47 -2.54 -8.58
CA MET A 77 9.70 -2.17 -9.77
C MET A 77 10.35 -2.78 -11.02
N THR A 78 10.03 -4.03 -11.29
CA THR A 78 10.57 -4.74 -12.45
C THR A 78 9.86 -4.33 -13.74
N GLN A 79 10.49 -4.61 -14.88
CA GLN A 79 9.87 -4.37 -16.19
C GLN A 79 8.55 -5.13 -16.34
N SER A 80 8.49 -6.35 -15.80
CA SER A 80 7.28 -7.17 -15.81
C SER A 80 6.11 -6.48 -15.07
N ILE A 81 6.38 -5.87 -13.92
CA ILE A 81 5.37 -5.12 -13.15
C ILE A 81 4.94 -3.87 -13.92
N LEU A 82 5.90 -3.12 -14.48
CA LEU A 82 5.60 -1.94 -15.28
C LEU A 82 4.74 -2.27 -16.50
N ASN A 83 5.06 -3.36 -17.18
CA ASN A 83 4.29 -3.81 -18.32
C ASN A 83 2.85 -4.16 -17.92
N ARG A 84 2.68 -4.90 -16.82
CA ARG A 84 1.32 -5.25 -16.35
C ARG A 84 0.53 -4.02 -15.94
N ALA A 85 1.15 -3.07 -15.25
CA ALA A 85 0.50 -1.83 -14.83
C ALA A 85 0.08 -0.95 -16.02
N SER A 86 0.73 -1.13 -17.18
CA SER A 86 0.41 -0.40 -18.41
C SER A 86 -0.79 -0.98 -19.16
N GLN A 87 -1.26 -2.16 -18.77
CA GLN A 87 -2.39 -2.84 -19.39
C GLN A 87 -3.69 -2.47 -18.69
N SER A 88 -4.81 -2.85 -19.30
CA SER A 88 -6.13 -2.62 -18.72
C SER A 88 -6.38 -3.47 -17.47
N PHE A 89 -7.17 -2.91 -16.58
CA PHE A 89 -7.77 -3.62 -15.45
C PHE A 89 -9.28 -3.69 -15.66
N LEU A 90 -9.96 -4.57 -14.94
CA LEU A 90 -11.41 -4.75 -15.10
C LEU A 90 -12.22 -3.55 -14.62
N THR A 91 -11.64 -2.75 -13.73
CA THR A 91 -12.25 -1.50 -13.25
C THR A 91 -11.23 -0.36 -13.36
N PRO A 92 -11.68 0.92 -13.41
CA PRO A 92 -10.77 2.05 -13.55
C PRO A 92 -9.79 2.17 -12.38
N LEU A 93 -8.54 2.48 -12.70
CA LEU A 93 -7.48 2.71 -11.71
C LEU A 93 -6.57 3.86 -12.15
N GLY A 94 -6.13 4.65 -11.18
CA GLY A 94 -5.03 5.58 -11.37
C GLY A 94 -3.69 4.87 -11.49
N THR A 95 -2.68 5.57 -11.96
CA THR A 95 -1.36 5.01 -12.26
C THR A 95 -0.68 4.36 -11.04
N LEU A 96 -0.68 5.05 -9.90
CA LEU A 96 -0.04 4.53 -8.69
C LEU A 96 -0.75 3.28 -8.16
N ASP A 97 -2.07 3.28 -8.20
CA ASP A 97 -2.86 2.12 -7.79
C ASP A 97 -2.65 0.94 -8.73
N ALA A 98 -2.54 1.21 -10.04
CA ALA A 98 -2.22 0.18 -11.02
C ALA A 98 -0.86 -0.47 -10.75
N LEU A 99 0.14 0.31 -10.34
CA LEU A 99 1.45 -0.20 -9.98
C LEU A 99 1.40 -1.10 -8.72
N HIS A 100 0.65 -0.69 -7.70
CA HIS A 100 0.44 -1.52 -6.51
C HIS A 100 -0.27 -2.83 -6.86
N LEU A 101 -1.35 -2.76 -7.61
CA LEU A 101 -2.12 -3.94 -7.96
C LEU A 101 -1.31 -4.90 -8.86
N ALA A 102 -0.57 -4.37 -9.82
CA ALA A 102 0.32 -5.16 -10.67
C ALA A 102 1.41 -5.87 -9.85
N THR A 103 1.95 -5.21 -8.84
CA THR A 103 2.95 -5.81 -7.94
C THR A 103 2.37 -7.00 -7.17
N ALA A 104 1.19 -6.82 -6.58
CA ALA A 104 0.50 -7.89 -5.87
C ALA A 104 0.15 -9.06 -6.79
N LEU A 105 -0.35 -8.78 -8.01
CA LEU A 105 -0.63 -9.80 -9.02
C LEU A 105 0.60 -10.62 -9.36
N ARG A 106 1.75 -9.96 -9.51
CA ARG A 106 3.00 -10.64 -9.84
C ARG A 106 3.40 -11.64 -8.75
N LEU A 107 3.21 -11.27 -7.49
CA LEU A 107 3.49 -12.17 -6.36
C LEU A 107 2.57 -13.39 -6.37
N VAL A 108 1.31 -13.20 -6.69
CA VAL A 108 0.34 -14.31 -6.77
C VAL A 108 0.61 -15.19 -7.98
N GLU A 109 0.77 -14.61 -9.15
CA GLU A 109 0.89 -15.36 -10.41
C GLU A 109 2.23 -16.08 -10.54
N SER A 110 3.32 -15.44 -10.12
CA SER A 110 4.67 -16.00 -10.25
C SER A 110 5.16 -16.71 -9.01
N GLY A 111 4.76 -16.22 -7.83
CA GLY A 111 5.17 -16.76 -6.55
C GLY A 111 4.23 -17.79 -5.97
N GLY A 112 3.04 -17.98 -6.55
CA GLY A 112 2.03 -18.88 -6.02
C GLY A 112 1.52 -18.48 -4.63
N MET A 113 1.62 -17.20 -4.29
CA MET A 113 1.24 -16.72 -2.97
C MET A 113 -0.27 -16.54 -2.84
N ASP A 114 -0.78 -16.76 -1.64
CA ASP A 114 -2.15 -16.41 -1.25
C ASP A 114 -2.07 -15.12 -0.44
N LEU A 115 -2.38 -13.99 -1.07
CA LEU A 115 -2.27 -12.66 -0.47
C LEU A 115 -3.65 -12.07 -0.18
N THR A 116 -3.80 -11.49 1.01
CA THR A 116 -4.89 -10.57 1.30
C THR A 116 -4.42 -9.15 0.97
N PHE A 117 -5.20 -8.43 0.18
CA PHE A 117 -4.87 -7.07 -0.25
C PHE A 117 -5.45 -6.07 0.75
N LEU A 118 -4.59 -5.27 1.36
CA LEU A 118 -4.98 -4.28 2.35
C LEU A 118 -4.95 -2.89 1.73
N THR A 119 -6.10 -2.21 1.73
CA THR A 119 -6.23 -0.84 1.23
C THR A 119 -7.38 -0.13 1.91
N HIS A 120 -7.27 1.18 2.05
CA HIS A 120 -8.38 2.05 2.46
C HIS A 120 -9.02 2.77 1.27
N ASP A 121 -8.44 2.62 0.08
CA ASP A 121 -8.96 3.20 -1.15
C ASP A 121 -10.05 2.31 -1.75
N THR A 122 -11.27 2.85 -1.88
CA THR A 122 -12.42 2.07 -2.37
C THR A 122 -12.29 1.66 -3.84
N GLU A 123 -11.71 2.51 -4.67
CA GLU A 123 -11.49 2.21 -6.09
C GLU A 123 -10.48 1.08 -6.27
N LEU A 124 -9.37 1.15 -5.53
CA LEU A 124 -8.37 0.08 -5.55
C LEU A 124 -8.91 -1.22 -4.96
N ALA A 125 -9.70 -1.14 -3.89
CA ALA A 125 -10.36 -2.31 -3.31
C ALA A 125 -11.27 -3.01 -4.32
N THR A 126 -12.04 -2.25 -5.07
CA THR A 126 -12.93 -2.78 -6.12
C THR A 126 -12.12 -3.49 -7.21
N ALA A 127 -11.05 -2.88 -7.67
CA ALA A 127 -10.17 -3.47 -8.67
C ALA A 127 -9.52 -4.77 -8.17
N ALA A 128 -9.03 -4.78 -6.93
CA ALA A 128 -8.43 -5.97 -6.34
C ALA A 128 -9.44 -7.12 -6.21
N ARG A 129 -10.65 -6.83 -5.77
CA ARG A 129 -11.73 -7.84 -5.71
C ARG A 129 -12.05 -8.42 -7.09
N SER A 130 -12.04 -7.58 -8.13
CA SER A 130 -12.31 -8.05 -9.50
C SER A 130 -11.27 -9.07 -9.98
N LEU A 131 -10.09 -9.08 -9.37
CA LEU A 131 -8.99 -9.99 -9.68
C LEU A 131 -8.85 -11.12 -8.65
N ASN A 132 -9.92 -11.37 -7.88
CA ASN A 132 -10.02 -12.45 -6.89
C ASN A 132 -9.16 -12.30 -5.64
N PHE A 133 -8.69 -11.10 -5.34
CA PHE A 133 -8.08 -10.86 -4.04
C PHE A 133 -9.12 -10.79 -2.93
N LYS A 134 -8.79 -11.36 -1.78
CA LYS A 134 -9.45 -10.98 -0.53
C LYS A 134 -8.98 -9.57 -0.19
N VAL A 135 -9.89 -8.70 0.23
CA VAL A 135 -9.58 -7.30 0.53
C VAL A 135 -10.05 -6.96 1.93
N GLN A 136 -9.20 -6.23 2.66
CA GLN A 136 -9.52 -5.67 3.98
C GLN A 136 -9.13 -4.19 4.01
N GLY A 137 -9.82 -3.43 4.85
CA GLY A 137 -9.51 -2.03 5.11
C GLY A 137 -10.40 -1.02 4.39
N ALA A 138 -11.06 -1.41 3.33
CA ALA A 138 -12.08 -0.60 2.67
C ALA A 138 -13.44 -1.30 2.82
N SER A 139 -14.41 -0.59 3.40
CA SER A 139 -15.79 -1.03 3.31
C SER A 139 -16.18 -0.91 1.85
N GLY A 140 -16.42 -2.03 1.21
CA GLY A 140 -16.92 -2.04 -0.15
C GLY A 140 -18.23 -1.29 -0.23
N PRO A 141 -18.53 -0.69 -1.39
CA PRO A 141 -19.89 -0.24 -1.62
C PRO A 141 -20.80 -1.45 -1.46
N ALA A 142 -21.88 -1.21 -0.78
CA ALA A 142 -22.93 -2.19 -0.73
C ALA A 142 -23.34 -2.58 -2.16
#